data_588b11a9621921d49ab939f2c66b478c
#
_entry.id   588b11a9621921d49ab939f2c66b478c
#
_cell.length_a   1.000
_cell.length_b   1.000
_cell.length_c   1.000
_cell.angle_alpha   90.00
_cell.angle_beta   90.00
_cell.angle_gamma   90.00
#
_symmetry.space_group_name_H-M   'P 1'
#
loop_
_entity.id
_entity.type
_entity.pdbx_description
1 polymer ?
#
loop_
_entity_poly.entity_id
_entity_poly.type
_entity_poly.pdbx_seq_one_letter_code
_entity_poly.pdbx_strand_id
1 'polypeptide(L)'
;MIPDFQSAMLPILSKMKDEKIYDSTMIRNSVVEHFGITGEEKQVKTPNGKQLLYYNRIAWSISYLRTGGLIESPERGKYQISELGKKVLINPPEKITIRFLKDLNPDKNLFEREKKEKTEEEQIEYDDEKTPDELIEEGHKRINQELSKILLQNIENASPYKFEEIVVELLIKMGYGDSDFNNGEVTSKSGDEGIDGIIKEDKLGLDKIYVQAKRWKKETKICRPEIQKFVGALDGQRAKKGIFITTASFSQEALNYANNTSNATVILIDGQKLADLMIEYEAGVTVKDTIKICKIDTDFFTEE
;
A
#
# COMPACT_ATOMS: atom_id res chain seq x y z
N MET A 1 3.88 11.39 18.84
CA MET A 1 4.49 10.98 17.52
C MET A 1 5.04 9.56 17.64
N ILE A 2 4.76 8.68 16.67
CA ILE A 2 5.28 7.30 16.67
C ILE A 2 6.79 7.35 16.42
N PRO A 3 7.64 6.86 17.36
CA PRO A 3 9.09 6.91 17.19
C PRO A 3 9.54 6.02 16.01
N ASP A 4 10.70 6.33 15.42
CA ASP A 4 11.40 5.39 14.56
C ASP A 4 11.88 4.17 15.38
N PHE A 5 12.22 3.08 14.69
CA PHE A 5 12.56 1.82 15.38
C PHE A 5 13.89 1.91 16.15
N GLN A 6 14.84 2.75 15.73
CA GLN A 6 16.09 2.94 16.45
C GLN A 6 15.89 3.75 17.73
N SER A 7 15.04 4.79 17.69
CA SER A 7 14.67 5.58 18.89
C SER A 7 14.00 4.73 19.97
N ALA A 8 13.30 3.66 19.60
CA ALA A 8 12.67 2.76 20.56
C ALA A 8 13.62 1.76 21.21
N MET A 9 14.82 1.51 20.63
CA MET A 9 15.74 0.49 21.13
C MET A 9 16.25 0.76 22.55
N LEU A 10 16.74 1.98 22.83
CA LEU A 10 17.27 2.32 24.17
C LEU A 10 16.18 2.30 25.26
N PRO A 11 14.98 2.86 25.06
CA PRO A 11 13.86 2.72 26.00
C PRO A 11 13.48 1.25 26.28
N ILE A 12 13.46 0.39 25.26
CA ILE A 12 13.19 -1.05 25.43
C ILE A 12 14.26 -1.69 26.30
N LEU A 13 15.54 -1.49 25.99
CA LEU A 13 16.64 -2.04 26.75
C LEU A 13 16.65 -1.53 28.20
N SER A 14 16.37 -0.24 28.40
CA SER A 14 16.31 0.39 29.73
C SER A 14 15.18 -0.18 30.58
N LYS A 15 14.03 -0.52 29.99
CA LYS A 15 12.93 -1.17 30.68
C LYS A 15 13.32 -2.52 31.26
N MET A 16 14.20 -3.25 30.58
CA MET A 16 14.66 -4.58 30.98
C MET A 16 15.80 -4.56 32.01
N LYS A 17 16.18 -3.39 32.51
CA LYS A 17 17.25 -3.23 33.52
C LYS A 17 16.98 -4.02 34.82
N ASP A 18 15.73 -4.31 35.13
CA ASP A 18 15.32 -5.10 36.29
C ASP A 18 15.53 -6.62 36.13
N GLU A 19 16.11 -7.04 35.00
CA GLU A 19 16.44 -8.43 34.66
C GLU A 19 15.26 -9.39 34.58
N LYS A 20 14.03 -8.87 34.54
CA LYS A 20 12.83 -9.69 34.37
C LYS A 20 12.63 -10.10 32.92
N ILE A 21 11.81 -11.14 32.75
CA ILE A 21 11.37 -11.59 31.43
C ILE A 21 10.17 -10.76 31.00
N TYR A 22 10.23 -10.22 29.79
CA TYR A 22 9.19 -9.41 29.16
C TYR A 22 8.63 -10.09 27.92
N ASP A 23 7.32 -10.13 27.77
CA ASP A 23 6.69 -10.50 26.51
C ASP A 23 6.57 -9.31 25.57
N SER A 24 6.23 -9.56 24.31
CA SER A 24 6.08 -8.52 23.29
C SER A 24 5.00 -7.49 23.64
N THR A 25 3.98 -7.86 24.41
CA THR A 25 2.90 -6.95 24.83
C THR A 25 3.37 -6.01 25.93
N MET A 26 4.11 -6.52 26.90
CA MET A 26 4.72 -5.71 27.96
C MET A 26 5.70 -4.69 27.37
N ILE A 27 6.53 -5.11 26.39
CA ILE A 27 7.46 -4.21 25.70
C ILE A 27 6.70 -3.12 24.93
N ARG A 28 5.68 -3.50 24.17
CA ARG A 28 4.84 -2.53 23.44
C ARG A 28 4.22 -1.49 24.37
N ASN A 29 3.63 -1.95 25.45
CA ASN A 29 3.00 -1.06 26.44
C ASN A 29 4.03 -0.08 27.04
N SER A 30 5.24 -0.53 27.36
CA SER A 30 6.29 0.34 27.90
C SER A 30 6.75 1.39 26.87
N VAL A 31 6.83 1.06 25.59
CA VAL A 31 7.17 2.02 24.53
C VAL A 31 6.03 3.01 24.32
N VAL A 32 4.79 2.54 24.30
CA VAL A 32 3.60 3.41 24.22
C VAL A 32 3.56 4.43 25.36
N GLU A 33 3.84 3.98 26.58
CA GLU A 33 3.90 4.84 27.77
C GLU A 33 5.07 5.83 27.67
N HIS A 34 6.26 5.36 27.33
CA HIS A 34 7.48 6.18 27.24
C HIS A 34 7.35 7.34 26.25
N PHE A 35 6.78 7.08 25.06
CA PHE A 35 6.63 8.09 24.00
C PHE A 35 5.27 8.79 24.01
N GLY A 36 4.36 8.43 24.91
CA GLY A 36 3.04 9.03 24.99
C GLY A 36 2.21 8.81 23.70
N ILE A 37 2.30 7.62 23.07
CA ILE A 37 1.59 7.33 21.82
C ILE A 37 0.09 7.40 22.04
N THR A 38 -0.58 8.33 21.36
CA THR A 38 -2.02 8.62 21.54
C THR A 38 -2.91 7.54 20.92
N GLY A 39 -4.22 7.60 21.23
CA GLY A 39 -5.20 6.68 20.65
C GLY A 39 -5.28 6.76 19.12
N GLU A 40 -5.18 7.96 18.55
CA GLU A 40 -5.16 8.17 17.10
C GLU A 40 -3.89 7.61 16.45
N GLU A 41 -2.74 7.86 17.06
CA GLU A 41 -1.45 7.34 16.58
C GLU A 41 -1.40 5.81 16.61
N LYS A 42 -2.09 5.16 17.57
CA LYS A 42 -2.21 3.70 17.62
C LYS A 42 -3.00 3.11 16.45
N GLN A 43 -3.79 3.89 15.73
CA GLN A 43 -4.54 3.43 14.57
C GLN A 43 -3.76 3.60 13.25
N VAL A 44 -2.62 4.29 13.28
CA VAL A 44 -1.77 4.45 12.09
C VAL A 44 -1.24 3.10 11.66
N LYS A 45 -1.50 2.76 10.40
CA LYS A 45 -1.03 1.52 9.77
C LYS A 45 0.21 1.77 8.94
N THR A 46 0.95 0.69 8.68
CA THR A 46 1.98 0.67 7.64
C THR A 46 1.36 1.03 6.28
N PRO A 47 2.13 1.52 5.30
CA PRO A 47 1.62 1.98 4.01
C PRO A 47 0.77 0.92 3.27
N ASN A 48 1.08 -0.37 3.42
CA ASN A 48 0.28 -1.49 2.87
C ASN A 48 -1.00 -1.80 3.67
N GLY A 49 -1.25 -1.09 4.76
CA GLY A 49 -2.43 -1.27 5.60
C GLY A 49 -2.49 -2.57 6.40
N LYS A 50 -1.48 -3.46 6.31
CA LYS A 50 -1.53 -4.83 6.88
C LYS A 50 -1.31 -4.88 8.38
N GLN A 51 -0.54 -3.95 8.95
CA GLN A 51 -0.25 -3.93 10.39
C GLN A 51 -0.16 -2.50 10.95
N LEU A 52 -0.22 -2.37 12.25
CA LEU A 52 -0.07 -1.08 12.93
C LEU A 52 1.39 -0.65 12.89
N LEU A 53 1.65 0.62 12.52
CA LEU A 53 3.00 1.14 12.30
C LEU A 53 3.88 1.00 13.55
N TYR A 54 3.37 1.36 14.72
CA TYR A 54 4.13 1.25 15.97
C TYR A 54 4.42 -0.21 16.33
N TYR A 55 3.56 -1.18 15.97
CA TYR A 55 3.83 -2.61 16.15
C TYR A 55 5.01 -3.06 15.28
N ASN A 56 5.00 -2.66 14.02
CA ASN A 56 6.07 -2.97 13.09
C ASN A 56 7.41 -2.43 13.61
N ARG A 57 7.46 -1.15 13.96
CA ARG A 57 8.69 -0.48 14.43
C ARG A 57 9.22 -1.09 15.72
N ILE A 58 8.37 -1.40 16.70
CA ILE A 58 8.77 -2.06 17.93
C ILE A 58 9.28 -3.49 17.68
N ALA A 59 8.63 -4.24 16.79
CA ALA A 59 9.07 -5.58 16.42
C ALA A 59 10.47 -5.57 15.80
N TRP A 60 10.74 -4.60 14.92
CA TRP A 60 12.09 -4.39 14.36
C TRP A 60 13.09 -3.96 15.43
N SER A 61 12.73 -3.08 16.37
CA SER A 61 13.60 -2.71 17.51
C SER A 61 14.02 -3.94 18.31
N ILE A 62 13.08 -4.81 18.66
CA ILE A 62 13.35 -6.07 19.37
C ILE A 62 14.26 -6.98 18.55
N SER A 63 13.99 -7.10 17.25
CA SER A 63 14.79 -7.92 16.34
C SER A 63 16.25 -7.45 16.29
N TYR A 64 16.48 -6.15 16.13
CA TYR A 64 17.82 -5.57 16.09
C TYR A 64 18.55 -5.66 17.43
N LEU A 65 17.87 -5.43 18.57
CA LEU A 65 18.47 -5.61 19.89
C LEU A 65 18.88 -7.05 20.13
N ARG A 66 18.08 -8.03 19.70
CA ARG A 66 18.40 -9.45 19.80
C ARG A 66 19.58 -9.81 18.90
N THR A 67 19.55 -9.40 17.63
CA THR A 67 20.62 -9.65 16.67
C THR A 67 21.93 -9.01 17.13
N GLY A 68 21.87 -7.78 17.67
CA GLY A 68 23.02 -7.08 18.29
C GLY A 68 23.46 -7.71 19.63
N GLY A 69 22.77 -8.72 20.15
CA GLY A 69 23.13 -9.43 21.37
C GLY A 69 22.86 -8.66 22.66
N LEU A 70 22.08 -7.59 22.64
CA LEU A 70 21.74 -6.79 23.83
C LEU A 70 20.59 -7.40 24.64
N ILE A 71 19.74 -8.19 23.99
CA ILE A 71 18.68 -8.99 24.63
C ILE A 71 18.74 -10.43 24.15
N GLU A 72 18.25 -11.32 24.97
CA GLU A 72 18.12 -12.77 24.72
C GLU A 72 16.65 -13.17 24.73
N SER A 73 16.35 -14.31 24.09
CA SER A 73 15.00 -14.87 24.09
C SER A 73 15.05 -16.26 24.79
N PRO A 74 14.85 -16.30 26.12
CA PRO A 74 14.89 -17.56 26.87
C PRO A 74 13.76 -18.52 26.47
N GLU A 75 12.62 -17.97 26.06
CA GLU A 75 11.46 -18.70 25.56
C GLU A 75 10.82 -17.96 24.39
N ARG A 76 9.97 -18.63 23.64
CA ARG A 76 9.23 -18.05 22.51
C ARG A 76 8.45 -16.80 22.94
N GLY A 77 8.71 -15.67 22.26
CA GLY A 77 8.02 -14.40 22.50
C GLY A 77 8.34 -13.75 23.85
N LYS A 78 9.32 -14.28 24.59
CA LYS A 78 9.83 -13.72 25.83
C LYS A 78 11.26 -13.22 25.65
N TYR A 79 11.57 -12.10 26.26
CA TYR A 79 12.84 -11.39 26.10
C TYR A 79 13.38 -10.97 27.44
N GLN A 80 14.70 -11.01 27.58
CA GLN A 80 15.44 -10.60 28.77
C GLN A 80 16.72 -9.87 28.37
N ILE A 81 17.18 -8.96 29.20
CA ILE A 81 18.47 -8.29 28.95
C ILE A 81 19.64 -9.26 29.03
N SER A 82 20.57 -9.18 28.10
CA SER A 82 21.81 -9.96 28.12
C SER A 82 22.89 -9.30 28.97
N GLU A 83 23.97 -10.02 29.26
CA GLU A 83 25.17 -9.45 29.90
C GLU A 83 25.77 -8.29 29.11
N LEU A 84 25.75 -8.33 27.76
CA LEU A 84 26.17 -7.23 26.91
C LEU A 84 25.20 -6.03 27.03
N GLY A 85 23.90 -6.29 27.08
CA GLY A 85 22.90 -5.24 27.29
C GLY A 85 23.07 -4.52 28.62
N LYS A 86 23.38 -5.27 29.72
CA LYS A 86 23.68 -4.69 31.03
C LYS A 86 24.91 -3.77 30.96
N LYS A 87 25.99 -4.20 30.29
CA LYS A 87 27.19 -3.39 30.10
C LYS A 87 26.90 -2.08 29.36
N VAL A 88 26.09 -2.12 28.31
CA VAL A 88 25.66 -0.92 27.58
C VAL A 88 24.86 0.04 28.47
N LEU A 89 24.02 -0.47 29.38
CA LEU A 89 23.25 0.37 30.31
C LEU A 89 24.09 0.99 31.45
N ILE A 90 25.34 0.58 31.67
CA ILE A 90 26.26 1.26 32.60
C ILE A 90 26.65 2.64 32.07
N ASN A 91 26.93 2.74 30.76
CA ASN A 91 27.23 4.00 30.08
C ASN A 91 26.41 4.05 28.76
N PRO A 92 25.12 4.36 28.84
CA PRO A 92 24.24 4.28 27.67
C PRO A 92 24.56 5.37 26.65
N PRO A 93 24.51 5.06 25.35
CA PRO A 93 24.57 6.08 24.30
C PRO A 93 23.30 6.94 24.33
N GLU A 94 23.32 8.08 23.68
CA GLU A 94 22.14 8.92 23.50
C GLU A 94 21.01 8.15 22.76
N LYS A 95 21.39 7.36 21.76
CA LYS A 95 20.49 6.52 20.96
C LYS A 95 21.24 5.24 20.55
N ILE A 96 20.55 4.09 20.65
CA ILE A 96 21.06 2.84 20.06
C ILE A 96 20.70 2.85 18.58
N THR A 97 21.70 2.82 17.71
CA THR A 97 21.56 2.79 16.25
C THR A 97 22.06 1.47 15.69
N ILE A 98 21.71 1.16 14.43
CA ILE A 98 22.28 0.00 13.71
C ILE A 98 23.81 0.10 13.68
N ARG A 99 24.36 1.31 13.45
CA ARG A 99 25.80 1.56 13.46
C ARG A 99 26.41 1.21 14.82
N PHE A 100 25.79 1.67 15.90
CA PHE A 100 26.24 1.35 17.27
C PHE A 100 26.26 -0.17 17.52
N LEU A 101 25.22 -0.90 17.04
CA LEU A 101 25.17 -2.36 17.18
C LEU A 101 26.25 -3.07 16.36
N LYS A 102 26.61 -2.55 15.19
CA LYS A 102 27.71 -3.06 14.37
C LYS A 102 29.06 -2.84 15.06
N ASP A 103 29.28 -1.66 15.60
CA ASP A 103 30.52 -1.28 16.29
C ASP A 103 30.74 -2.13 17.57
N LEU A 104 29.64 -2.52 18.25
CA LEU A 104 29.71 -3.41 19.42
C LEU A 104 30.09 -4.87 19.09
N ASN A 105 29.85 -5.33 17.87
CA ASN A 105 30.04 -6.71 17.44
C ASN A 105 30.76 -6.78 16.09
N PRO A 106 32.00 -6.30 15.97
CA PRO A 106 32.71 -6.22 14.70
C PRO A 106 32.97 -7.56 14.04
N ASP A 107 33.04 -8.64 14.84
CA ASP A 107 33.32 -10.00 14.36
C ASP A 107 32.04 -10.75 13.90
N LYS A 108 30.88 -10.20 14.16
CA LYS A 108 29.62 -10.78 13.71
C LYS A 108 29.12 -9.97 12.51
N ASN A 109 29.30 -10.49 11.29
CA ASN A 109 28.70 -9.94 10.04
C ASN A 109 27.16 -10.06 10.10
N LEU A 110 26.53 -9.64 11.21
CA LEU A 110 25.11 -9.80 11.51
C LEU A 110 24.21 -8.99 10.58
N PHE A 111 24.77 -7.98 9.87
CA PHE A 111 24.05 -7.03 9.05
C PHE A 111 24.65 -6.83 7.66
N GLU A 112 25.73 -7.55 7.30
CA GLU A 112 26.35 -7.43 5.99
C GLU A 112 25.94 -8.61 5.09
N ARG A 113 25.38 -8.30 3.93
CA ARG A 113 25.45 -9.18 2.77
C ARG A 113 26.91 -9.19 2.29
N GLU A 114 27.44 -10.35 1.87
CA GLU A 114 28.77 -10.46 1.24
C GLU A 114 28.98 -9.29 0.27
N LYS A 115 30.04 -8.52 0.52
CA LYS A 115 30.45 -7.44 -0.36
C LYS A 115 30.81 -8.03 -1.71
N LYS A 116 29.92 -7.94 -2.70
CA LYS A 116 30.35 -7.86 -4.09
C LYS A 116 31.08 -6.53 -4.22
N GLU A 117 32.28 -6.57 -4.81
CA GLU A 117 33.18 -5.45 -5.01
C GLU A 117 32.44 -4.16 -5.38
N LYS A 118 32.63 -3.12 -4.56
CA LYS A 118 32.03 -1.81 -4.75
C LYS A 118 32.65 -1.17 -5.99
N THR A 119 31.86 -1.00 -7.03
CA THR A 119 32.03 0.11 -7.95
C THR A 119 31.61 1.40 -7.25
N GLU A 120 32.39 2.46 -7.42
CA GLU A 120 32.28 3.77 -6.74
C GLU A 120 31.06 4.61 -7.17
N GLU A 121 29.89 4.04 -7.38
CA GLU A 121 28.68 4.79 -7.72
C GLU A 121 27.50 4.26 -6.91
N GLU A 122 26.84 5.17 -6.21
CA GLU A 122 25.66 5.05 -5.35
C GLU A 122 25.92 4.80 -3.85
N GLN A 123 26.26 5.90 -3.15
CA GLN A 123 25.83 6.07 -1.76
C GLN A 123 24.30 6.23 -1.78
N ILE A 124 23.58 5.11 -1.75
CA ILE A 124 22.20 5.14 -1.34
C ILE A 124 22.25 5.50 0.14
N GLU A 125 21.93 6.76 0.47
CA GLU A 125 21.59 7.15 1.85
C GLU A 125 20.39 6.28 2.25
N TYR A 126 20.67 5.21 2.96
CA TYR A 126 19.63 4.46 3.63
C TYR A 126 19.02 5.40 4.67
N ASP A 127 17.73 5.65 4.57
CA ASP A 127 16.95 6.30 5.62
C ASP A 127 16.96 5.36 6.83
N ASP A 128 17.97 5.52 7.67
CA ASP A 128 18.22 4.67 8.85
C ASP A 128 17.06 4.71 9.87
N GLU A 129 16.07 5.57 9.65
CA GLU A 129 14.87 5.69 10.50
C GLU A 129 13.73 4.77 10.07
N LYS A 130 13.75 4.25 8.82
CA LYS A 130 12.73 3.36 8.28
C LYS A 130 13.08 1.89 8.48
N THR A 131 12.06 1.09 8.78
CA THR A 131 12.22 -0.35 8.83
C THR A 131 12.38 -0.92 7.42
N PRO A 132 12.98 -2.13 7.26
CA PRO A 132 13.05 -2.80 5.96
C PRO A 132 11.69 -2.96 5.28
N ASP A 133 10.62 -3.21 6.03
CA ASP A 133 9.25 -3.30 5.50
C ASP A 133 8.80 -1.94 4.93
N GLU A 134 9.04 -0.84 5.65
CA GLU A 134 8.72 0.53 5.20
C GLU A 134 9.47 0.88 3.91
N LEU A 135 10.74 0.49 3.79
CA LEU A 135 11.55 0.70 2.58
C LEU A 135 11.04 -0.08 1.37
N ILE A 136 10.66 -1.35 1.56
CA ILE A 136 10.08 -2.18 0.50
C ILE A 136 8.75 -1.57 0.01
N GLU A 137 7.89 -1.14 0.95
CA GLU A 137 6.60 -0.53 0.62
C GLU A 137 6.77 0.80 -0.10
N GLU A 138 7.70 1.62 0.34
CA GLU A 138 8.02 2.89 -0.34
C GLU A 138 8.57 2.64 -1.75
N GLY A 139 9.50 1.69 -1.90
CA GLY A 139 10.02 1.28 -3.20
C GLY A 139 8.91 0.81 -4.13
N HIS A 140 8.03 -0.06 -3.66
CA HIS A 140 6.87 -0.54 -4.42
C HIS A 140 5.92 0.61 -4.81
N LYS A 141 5.63 1.53 -3.87
CA LYS A 141 4.81 2.71 -4.16
C LYS A 141 5.42 3.60 -5.25
N ARG A 142 6.74 3.84 -5.20
CA ARG A 142 7.44 4.62 -6.22
C ARG A 142 7.37 3.95 -7.59
N ILE A 143 7.58 2.63 -7.67
CA ILE A 143 7.45 1.85 -8.90
C ILE A 143 6.04 2.00 -9.47
N ASN A 144 4.99 1.82 -8.66
CA ASN A 144 3.61 1.94 -9.10
C ASN A 144 3.25 3.37 -9.55
N GLN A 145 3.77 4.41 -8.88
CA GLN A 145 3.58 5.81 -9.29
C GLN A 145 4.17 6.09 -10.67
N GLU A 146 5.38 5.59 -10.96
CA GLU A 146 5.99 5.74 -12.28
C GLU A 146 5.22 4.92 -13.34
N LEU A 147 4.82 3.69 -13.00
CA LEU A 147 4.01 2.86 -13.90
C LEU A 147 2.65 3.52 -14.21
N SER A 148 1.99 4.10 -13.22
CA SER A 148 0.74 4.85 -13.39
C SER A 148 0.90 6.01 -14.38
N LYS A 149 2.01 6.76 -14.30
CA LYS A 149 2.29 7.85 -15.24
C LYS A 149 2.45 7.33 -16.68
N ILE A 150 3.19 6.24 -16.85
CA ILE A 150 3.42 5.61 -18.17
C ILE A 150 2.11 5.07 -18.73
N LEU A 151 1.28 4.42 -17.91
CA LEU A 151 -0.03 3.92 -18.33
C LEU A 151 -0.93 5.05 -18.82
N LEU A 152 -1.07 6.11 -18.05
CA LEU A 152 -1.89 7.27 -18.43
C LEU A 152 -1.39 7.93 -19.72
N GLN A 153 -0.09 8.08 -19.88
CA GLN A 153 0.50 8.62 -21.11
C GLN A 153 0.21 7.74 -22.33
N ASN A 154 0.28 6.41 -22.19
CA ASN A 154 -0.06 5.48 -23.27
C ASN A 154 -1.56 5.55 -23.62
N ILE A 155 -2.43 5.67 -22.61
CA ILE A 155 -3.87 5.86 -22.83
C ILE A 155 -4.16 7.18 -23.51
N GLU A 156 -3.51 8.28 -23.11
CA GLU A 156 -3.66 9.58 -23.75
C GLU A 156 -3.25 9.57 -25.24
N ASN A 157 -2.28 8.73 -25.61
CA ASN A 157 -1.82 8.55 -26.99
C ASN A 157 -2.68 7.54 -27.79
N ALA A 158 -3.50 6.75 -27.14
CA ALA A 158 -4.39 5.79 -27.79
C ALA A 158 -5.56 6.52 -28.48
N SER A 159 -6.28 5.87 -29.40
CA SER A 159 -7.51 6.39 -29.96
C SER A 159 -8.63 6.42 -28.92
N PRO A 160 -9.66 7.28 -29.07
CA PRO A 160 -10.82 7.26 -28.15
C PRO A 160 -11.48 5.88 -28.10
N TYR A 161 -11.66 5.22 -29.23
CA TYR A 161 -12.22 3.87 -29.31
C TYR A 161 -11.38 2.84 -28.55
N LYS A 162 -10.02 2.92 -28.66
CA LYS A 162 -9.15 2.05 -27.90
C LYS A 162 -9.25 2.28 -26.39
N PHE A 163 -9.48 3.51 -25.97
CA PHE A 163 -9.72 3.80 -24.56
C PHE A 163 -11.02 3.16 -24.04
N GLU A 164 -12.09 3.20 -24.80
CA GLU A 164 -13.35 2.51 -24.49
C GLU A 164 -13.14 0.99 -24.33
N GLU A 165 -12.38 0.37 -25.24
CA GLU A 165 -12.01 -1.06 -25.14
C GLU A 165 -11.20 -1.36 -23.87
N ILE A 166 -10.20 -0.53 -23.53
CA ILE A 166 -9.37 -0.68 -22.32
C ILE A 166 -10.25 -0.62 -21.07
N VAL A 167 -11.20 0.31 -21.03
CA VAL A 167 -12.11 0.47 -19.90
C VAL A 167 -12.99 -0.77 -19.72
N VAL A 168 -13.56 -1.29 -20.80
CA VAL A 168 -14.37 -2.52 -20.75
C VAL A 168 -13.53 -3.72 -20.33
N GLU A 169 -12.33 -3.88 -20.87
CA GLU A 169 -11.41 -4.94 -20.48
C GLU A 169 -11.04 -4.87 -19.00
N LEU A 170 -10.74 -3.69 -18.49
CA LEU A 170 -10.47 -3.47 -17.06
C LEU A 170 -11.64 -3.94 -16.20
N LEU A 171 -12.87 -3.52 -16.52
CA LEU A 171 -14.04 -3.88 -15.75
C LEU A 171 -14.31 -5.39 -15.76
N ILE A 172 -14.06 -6.06 -16.89
CA ILE A 172 -14.12 -7.53 -17.00
C ILE A 172 -13.07 -8.17 -16.08
N LYS A 173 -11.83 -7.68 -16.09
CA LYS A 173 -10.76 -8.18 -15.20
C LYS A 173 -11.05 -7.94 -13.72
N MET A 174 -11.80 -6.90 -13.38
CA MET A 174 -12.31 -6.65 -12.03
C MET A 174 -13.44 -7.62 -11.62
N GLY A 175 -13.90 -8.46 -12.54
CA GLY A 175 -14.96 -9.45 -12.29
C GLY A 175 -16.38 -8.97 -12.61
N TYR A 176 -16.51 -7.82 -13.26
CA TYR A 176 -17.79 -7.39 -13.81
C TYR A 176 -18.01 -8.05 -15.18
N GLY A 177 -19.18 -8.65 -15.38
CA GLY A 177 -19.47 -9.44 -16.56
C GLY A 177 -19.19 -10.94 -16.34
N ASP A 178 -19.71 -11.80 -17.21
CA ASP A 178 -19.43 -13.23 -17.16
C ASP A 178 -18.09 -13.52 -17.86
N SER A 179 -17.37 -14.53 -17.39
CA SER A 179 -16.06 -14.96 -17.90
C SER A 179 -16.07 -15.44 -19.37
N ASP A 180 -17.23 -15.63 -19.95
CA ASP A 180 -17.38 -15.82 -21.39
C ASP A 180 -17.40 -14.45 -22.08
N PHE A 181 -16.39 -14.17 -22.89
CA PHE A 181 -16.05 -12.92 -23.61
C PHE A 181 -17.19 -12.23 -24.39
N ASN A 182 -18.43 -12.70 -24.30
CA ASN A 182 -19.59 -12.17 -25.01
C ASN A 182 -20.48 -11.21 -24.20
N ASN A 183 -20.15 -10.87 -22.94
CA ASN A 183 -21.05 -10.12 -22.05
C ASN A 183 -20.66 -8.66 -21.79
N GLY A 184 -19.55 -8.19 -22.33
CA GLY A 184 -19.20 -6.77 -22.42
C GLY A 184 -19.44 -6.28 -23.84
N GLU A 185 -20.57 -5.70 -24.13
CA GLU A 185 -20.78 -5.01 -25.40
C GLU A 185 -20.21 -3.59 -25.30
N VAL A 186 -19.11 -3.35 -26.04
CA VAL A 186 -18.77 -1.97 -26.41
C VAL A 186 -19.88 -1.54 -27.38
N THR A 187 -20.75 -0.63 -26.97
CA THR A 187 -21.78 -0.11 -27.85
C THR A 187 -21.07 0.68 -28.95
N SER A 188 -21.00 0.09 -30.15
CA SER A 188 -20.37 0.74 -31.28
C SER A 188 -21.33 1.76 -31.88
N LYS A 189 -20.90 3.01 -31.84
CA LYS A 189 -21.26 4.14 -32.71
C LYS A 189 -22.61 4.81 -32.52
N SER A 190 -22.50 6.08 -32.07
CA SER A 190 -23.37 7.24 -32.41
C SER A 190 -24.88 7.00 -32.32
N GLY A 191 -25.41 7.26 -31.17
CA GLY A 191 -26.86 7.33 -30.93
C GLY A 191 -27.27 7.18 -29.46
N ASP A 192 -26.39 6.68 -28.59
CA ASP A 192 -26.76 6.28 -27.22
C ASP A 192 -26.44 7.35 -26.17
N GLU A 193 -26.67 8.63 -26.50
CA GLU A 193 -26.61 9.76 -25.54
C GLU A 193 -25.31 9.82 -24.69
N GLY A 194 -24.19 9.21 -25.17
CA GLY A 194 -22.88 9.23 -24.51
C GLY A 194 -22.59 8.02 -23.60
N ILE A 195 -23.30 6.92 -23.78
CA ILE A 195 -22.94 5.64 -23.17
C ILE A 195 -22.04 4.88 -24.13
N ASP A 196 -20.84 4.52 -23.66
CA ASP A 196 -19.79 3.90 -24.47
C ASP A 196 -19.70 2.38 -24.26
N GLY A 197 -20.34 1.86 -23.21
CA GLY A 197 -20.40 0.42 -22.93
C GLY A 197 -21.51 0.02 -21.97
N ILE A 198 -21.94 -1.22 -22.10
CA ILE A 198 -22.91 -1.83 -21.17
C ILE A 198 -22.34 -3.19 -20.74
N ILE A 199 -22.24 -3.39 -19.42
CA ILE A 199 -21.77 -4.63 -18.82
C ILE A 199 -22.93 -5.28 -18.07
N LYS A 200 -23.20 -6.53 -18.36
CA LYS A 200 -24.16 -7.34 -17.60
C LYS A 200 -23.49 -7.78 -16.29
N GLU A 201 -24.13 -7.50 -15.16
CA GLU A 201 -23.58 -7.83 -13.84
C GLU A 201 -23.88 -9.29 -13.44
N ASP A 202 -24.93 -9.85 -14.01
CA ASP A 202 -25.35 -11.23 -13.78
C ASP A 202 -25.51 -12.01 -15.09
N LYS A 203 -25.50 -13.35 -14.99
CA LYS A 203 -25.59 -14.28 -16.14
C LYS A 203 -26.89 -14.13 -16.95
N LEU A 204 -27.95 -13.65 -16.35
CA LEU A 204 -29.22 -13.45 -17.03
C LEU A 204 -29.35 -12.05 -17.63
N GLY A 205 -28.44 -11.13 -17.27
CA GLY A 205 -28.46 -9.75 -17.71
C GLY A 205 -29.61 -8.92 -17.13
N LEU A 206 -30.07 -9.28 -15.94
CA LEU A 206 -31.14 -8.56 -15.21
C LEU A 206 -30.61 -7.23 -14.69
N ASP A 207 -29.39 -7.23 -14.18
CA ASP A 207 -28.66 -6.03 -13.77
C ASP A 207 -27.60 -5.64 -14.80
N LYS A 208 -27.54 -4.33 -15.10
CA LYS A 208 -26.61 -3.77 -16.08
C LYS A 208 -25.89 -2.55 -15.50
N ILE A 209 -24.63 -2.45 -15.79
CA ILE A 209 -23.78 -1.29 -15.52
C ILE A 209 -23.52 -0.56 -16.82
N TYR A 210 -23.89 0.71 -16.87
CA TYR A 210 -23.67 1.59 -18.00
C TYR A 210 -22.37 2.37 -17.81
N VAL A 211 -21.53 2.38 -18.84
CA VAL A 211 -20.18 2.94 -18.77
C VAL A 211 -20.05 4.10 -19.73
N GLN A 212 -19.49 5.20 -19.24
CA GLN A 212 -19.02 6.30 -20.07
C GLN A 212 -17.53 6.50 -19.87
N ALA A 213 -16.75 6.51 -20.95
CA ALA A 213 -15.30 6.67 -20.97
C ALA A 213 -14.92 7.96 -21.69
N LYS A 214 -14.32 8.92 -20.97
CA LYS A 214 -13.91 10.23 -21.54
C LYS A 214 -12.40 10.38 -21.44
N ARG A 215 -11.71 10.21 -22.58
CA ARG A 215 -10.29 10.45 -22.72
C ARG A 215 -10.01 11.95 -22.87
N TRP A 216 -9.75 12.61 -21.77
CA TRP A 216 -9.41 14.03 -21.74
C TRP A 216 -7.97 14.24 -21.26
N LYS A 217 -7.37 15.39 -21.59
CA LYS A 217 -6.03 15.73 -21.12
C LYS A 217 -6.00 15.81 -19.60
N LYS A 218 -4.92 15.37 -18.99
CA LYS A 218 -4.72 15.30 -17.53
C LYS A 218 -5.01 16.64 -16.82
N GLU A 219 -4.70 17.76 -17.45
CA GLU A 219 -4.90 19.11 -16.90
C GLU A 219 -6.38 19.54 -16.90
N THR A 220 -7.24 18.79 -17.58
CA THR A 220 -8.67 19.08 -17.65
C THR A 220 -9.37 18.65 -16.36
N LYS A 221 -10.34 19.45 -15.92
CA LYS A 221 -11.25 19.07 -14.83
C LYS A 221 -12.65 18.84 -15.37
N ILE A 222 -13.20 17.66 -15.10
CA ILE A 222 -14.58 17.34 -15.45
C ILE A 222 -15.48 18.01 -14.43
N CYS A 223 -16.33 18.89 -14.93
CA CYS A 223 -17.24 19.68 -14.12
C CYS A 223 -18.62 19.02 -14.01
N ARG A 224 -19.43 19.47 -13.04
CA ARG A 224 -20.78 19.00 -12.78
C ARG A 224 -21.67 18.82 -14.03
N PRO A 225 -21.68 19.74 -15.04
CA PRO A 225 -22.52 19.57 -16.23
C PRO A 225 -22.30 18.28 -17.02
N GLU A 226 -21.06 17.78 -17.07
CA GLU A 226 -20.79 16.51 -17.76
C GLU A 226 -21.39 15.31 -17.01
N ILE A 227 -21.32 15.33 -15.68
CA ILE A 227 -21.95 14.29 -14.85
C ILE A 227 -23.47 14.38 -14.92
N GLN A 228 -24.02 15.61 -15.01
CA GLN A 228 -25.48 15.79 -15.23
C GLN A 228 -25.93 15.19 -16.56
N LYS A 229 -25.16 15.37 -17.63
CA LYS A 229 -25.45 14.73 -18.93
C LYS A 229 -25.44 13.21 -18.82
N PHE A 230 -24.44 12.65 -18.15
CA PHE A 230 -24.34 11.21 -17.93
C PHE A 230 -25.52 10.67 -17.13
N VAL A 231 -25.89 11.33 -16.02
CA VAL A 231 -27.07 10.94 -15.22
C VAL A 231 -28.35 11.03 -16.06
N GLY A 232 -28.48 12.04 -16.90
CA GLY A 232 -29.59 12.17 -17.85
C GLY A 232 -29.66 11.02 -18.86
N ALA A 233 -28.49 10.59 -19.39
CA ALA A 233 -28.41 9.44 -20.27
C ALA A 233 -28.82 8.14 -19.55
N LEU A 234 -28.37 7.94 -18.30
CA LEU A 234 -28.80 6.81 -17.47
C LEU A 234 -30.30 6.80 -17.26
N ASP A 235 -30.90 7.95 -16.98
CA ASP A 235 -32.35 8.07 -16.77
C ASP A 235 -33.13 7.75 -18.06
N GLY A 236 -32.67 8.24 -19.21
CA GLY A 236 -33.21 7.91 -20.54
C GLY A 236 -33.22 6.40 -20.82
N GLN A 237 -32.16 5.70 -20.40
CA GLN A 237 -32.03 4.23 -20.49
C GLN A 237 -32.69 3.47 -19.35
N ARG A 238 -33.32 4.15 -18.38
CA ARG A 238 -33.85 3.58 -17.14
C ARG A 238 -32.79 2.79 -16.33
N ALA A 239 -31.53 3.20 -16.47
CA ALA A 239 -30.39 2.58 -15.82
C ALA A 239 -30.30 2.98 -14.35
N LYS A 240 -29.91 2.03 -13.49
CA LYS A 240 -29.76 2.25 -12.05
C LYS A 240 -28.30 2.31 -11.61
N LYS A 241 -27.35 1.89 -12.46
CA LYS A 241 -25.93 1.80 -12.15
C LYS A 241 -25.13 2.38 -13.32
N GLY A 242 -24.25 3.31 -13.03
CA GLY A 242 -23.37 3.94 -14.03
C GLY A 242 -21.97 4.15 -13.51
N ILE A 243 -20.97 3.97 -14.39
CA ILE A 243 -19.56 4.26 -14.13
C ILE A 243 -19.10 5.30 -15.15
N PHE A 244 -18.60 6.41 -14.67
CA PHE A 244 -17.95 7.42 -15.51
C PHE A 244 -16.44 7.38 -15.28
N ILE A 245 -15.69 7.03 -16.32
CA ILE A 245 -14.24 6.86 -16.28
C ILE A 245 -13.56 7.91 -17.14
N THR A 246 -12.49 8.51 -16.65
CA THR A 246 -11.73 9.51 -17.40
C THR A 246 -10.23 9.41 -17.11
N THR A 247 -9.41 9.91 -18.03
CA THR A 247 -7.98 10.16 -17.83
C THR A 247 -7.70 11.47 -17.09
N ALA A 248 -8.71 12.34 -16.95
CA ALA A 248 -8.65 13.63 -16.27
C ALA A 248 -9.04 13.54 -14.79
N SER A 249 -9.19 14.68 -14.12
CA SER A 249 -9.68 14.77 -12.74
C SER A 249 -11.11 15.29 -12.69
N PHE A 250 -11.81 15.09 -11.57
CA PHE A 250 -13.15 15.66 -11.33
C PHE A 250 -13.08 16.92 -10.47
N SER A 251 -13.99 17.86 -10.71
CA SER A 251 -14.21 18.97 -9.80
C SER A 251 -14.98 18.50 -8.55
N GLN A 252 -14.86 19.25 -7.45
CA GLN A 252 -15.58 18.91 -6.22
C GLN A 252 -17.10 18.91 -6.41
N GLU A 253 -17.63 19.83 -7.26
CA GLU A 253 -19.03 19.90 -7.59
C GLU A 253 -19.51 18.67 -8.37
N ALA A 254 -18.65 18.10 -9.24
CA ALA A 254 -18.95 16.87 -9.96
C ALA A 254 -19.04 15.67 -9.00
N LEU A 255 -18.06 15.55 -8.09
CA LEU A 255 -18.06 14.51 -7.04
C LEU A 255 -19.29 14.61 -6.15
N ASN A 256 -19.58 15.82 -5.66
CA ASN A 256 -20.75 16.05 -4.81
C ASN A 256 -22.06 15.73 -5.54
N TYR A 257 -22.16 16.07 -6.83
CA TYR A 257 -23.35 15.77 -7.61
C TYR A 257 -23.55 14.26 -7.80
N ALA A 258 -22.50 13.52 -8.16
CA ALA A 258 -22.58 12.08 -8.32
C ALA A 258 -23.01 11.37 -7.02
N ASN A 259 -22.46 11.79 -5.88
CA ASN A 259 -22.79 11.22 -4.57
C ASN A 259 -24.22 11.51 -4.09
N ASN A 260 -24.80 12.61 -4.55
CA ASN A 260 -26.14 13.06 -4.12
C ASN A 260 -27.26 12.74 -5.12
N THR A 261 -26.95 12.07 -6.24
CA THR A 261 -27.98 11.68 -7.19
C THR A 261 -28.83 10.55 -6.62
N SER A 262 -30.17 10.67 -6.70
CA SER A 262 -31.11 9.71 -6.10
C SER A 262 -31.62 8.66 -7.09
N ASN A 263 -31.53 8.93 -8.40
CA ASN A 263 -32.14 8.09 -9.43
C ASN A 263 -31.28 6.91 -9.85
N ALA A 264 -29.94 7.06 -9.73
CA ALA A 264 -28.99 6.04 -10.10
C ALA A 264 -27.75 6.10 -9.18
N THR A 265 -27.08 4.99 -8.97
CA THR A 265 -25.75 4.94 -8.35
C THR A 265 -24.71 5.25 -9.41
N VAL A 266 -23.93 6.32 -9.20
CA VAL A 266 -22.90 6.78 -10.14
C VAL A 266 -21.54 6.72 -9.49
N ILE A 267 -20.63 5.95 -10.07
CA ILE A 267 -19.24 5.85 -9.64
C ILE A 267 -18.36 6.67 -10.61
N LEU A 268 -17.52 7.52 -10.04
CA LEU A 268 -16.55 8.33 -10.80
C LEU A 268 -15.15 7.76 -10.60
N ILE A 269 -14.45 7.49 -11.72
CA ILE A 269 -13.08 6.98 -11.74
C ILE A 269 -12.24 7.98 -12.53
N ASP A 270 -11.36 8.70 -11.83
CA ASP A 270 -10.40 9.63 -12.43
C ASP A 270 -9.16 8.90 -12.96
N GLY A 271 -8.26 9.64 -13.62
CA GLY A 271 -7.07 9.07 -14.22
C GLY A 271 -6.16 8.34 -13.22
N GLN A 272 -6.00 8.86 -12.00
CA GLN A 272 -5.15 8.20 -11.01
C GLN A 272 -5.79 6.90 -10.55
N LYS A 273 -7.06 6.91 -10.20
CA LYS A 273 -7.80 5.71 -9.79
C LYS A 273 -7.87 4.67 -10.91
N LEU A 274 -8.01 5.11 -12.17
CA LEU A 274 -7.96 4.24 -13.35
C LEU A 274 -6.62 3.51 -13.43
N ALA A 275 -5.50 4.24 -13.35
CA ALA A 275 -4.17 3.64 -13.40
C ALA A 275 -3.91 2.67 -12.23
N ASP A 276 -4.35 3.01 -11.03
CA ASP A 276 -4.22 2.16 -9.85
C ASP A 276 -5.00 0.85 -10.03
N LEU A 277 -6.24 0.92 -10.54
CA LEU A 277 -7.06 -0.26 -10.86
C LEU A 277 -6.44 -1.10 -11.98
N MET A 278 -5.88 -0.47 -13.00
CA MET A 278 -5.19 -1.20 -14.08
C MET A 278 -3.98 -1.99 -13.57
N ILE A 279 -3.22 -1.43 -12.63
CA ILE A 279 -2.10 -2.13 -11.99
C ILE A 279 -2.62 -3.25 -11.09
N GLU A 280 -3.62 -3.00 -10.26
CA GLU A 280 -4.20 -3.96 -9.32
C GLU A 280 -4.78 -5.19 -10.01
N TYR A 281 -5.50 -4.98 -11.13
CA TYR A 281 -6.16 -6.05 -11.89
C TYR A 281 -5.38 -6.49 -13.15
N GLU A 282 -4.12 -6.09 -13.25
CA GLU A 282 -3.20 -6.47 -14.33
C GLU A 282 -3.75 -6.14 -15.75
N ALA A 283 -4.50 -5.04 -15.88
CA ALA A 283 -4.97 -4.55 -17.16
C ALA A 283 -3.92 -3.65 -17.82
N GLY A 284 -3.40 -4.07 -18.99
CA GLY A 284 -2.36 -3.33 -19.71
C GLY A 284 -0.97 -3.39 -19.05
N VAL A 285 -0.77 -4.23 -18.04
CA VAL A 285 0.50 -4.51 -17.38
C VAL A 285 0.73 -6.00 -17.26
N THR A 286 1.99 -6.40 -17.04
CA THR A 286 2.38 -7.78 -16.75
C THR A 286 3.26 -7.82 -15.52
N VAL A 287 3.12 -8.87 -14.69
CA VAL A 287 3.98 -9.08 -13.52
C VAL A 287 5.40 -9.33 -13.99
N LYS A 288 6.33 -8.44 -13.61
CA LYS A 288 7.75 -8.57 -13.94
C LYS A 288 8.46 -9.49 -12.96
N ASP A 289 8.14 -9.37 -11.68
CA ASP A 289 8.80 -10.10 -10.59
C ASP A 289 7.88 -10.24 -9.37
N THR A 290 8.11 -11.28 -8.55
CA THR A 290 7.39 -11.53 -7.31
C THR A 290 8.37 -11.74 -6.17
N ILE A 291 8.33 -10.85 -5.18
CA ILE A 291 9.21 -10.90 -4.02
C ILE A 291 8.52 -11.67 -2.89
N LYS A 292 9.15 -12.78 -2.44
CA LYS A 292 8.70 -13.54 -1.27
C LYS A 292 9.38 -13.02 -0.01
N ILE A 293 8.59 -12.52 0.93
CA ILE A 293 9.06 -12.12 2.26
C ILE A 293 8.71 -13.24 3.23
N CYS A 294 9.74 -13.90 3.79
CA CYS A 294 9.59 -15.01 4.71
C CYS A 294 9.81 -14.55 6.16
N LYS A 295 9.13 -15.18 7.08
CA LYS A 295 9.38 -15.11 8.54
C LYS A 295 9.76 -16.50 9.05
N ILE A 296 10.46 -16.55 10.18
CA ILE A 296 10.75 -17.82 10.83
C ILE A 296 9.43 -18.47 11.28
N ASP A 297 9.28 -19.73 10.91
CA ASP A 297 8.27 -20.61 11.48
C ASP A 297 8.81 -21.16 12.80
N THR A 298 8.38 -20.57 13.91
CA THR A 298 8.87 -20.93 15.23
C THR A 298 8.36 -22.30 15.68
N ASP A 299 7.23 -22.76 15.15
CA ASP A 299 6.64 -24.06 15.54
C ASP A 299 7.45 -25.21 14.95
N PHE A 300 8.12 -24.98 13.83
CA PHE A 300 9.05 -25.94 13.20
C PHE A 300 10.24 -26.31 14.11
N PHE A 301 10.64 -25.41 15.02
CA PHE A 301 11.81 -25.59 15.89
C PHE A 301 11.43 -25.94 17.35
N THR A 302 10.16 -26.10 17.68
CA THR A 302 9.71 -26.56 18.99
C THR A 302 9.61 -28.10 18.99
N GLU A 303 10.26 -28.75 19.97
CA GLU A 303 10.02 -30.14 20.25
C GLU A 303 8.64 -30.28 20.94
N GLU A 304 7.83 -31.29 20.56
CA GLU A 304 6.54 -31.63 21.20
C GLU A 304 6.73 -32.12 22.64
#